data_9058bb24cbc4d679b5a966449c284134
#
_entry.id   9058bb24cbc4d679b5a966449c284134
#
_cell.length_a   1.000
_cell.length_b   1.000
_cell.length_c   1.000
_cell.angle_alpha   90.00
_cell.angle_beta   90.00
_cell.angle_gamma   90.00
#
_symmetry.space_group_name_H-M   'P 1'
#
loop_
_entity.id
_entity.type
_entity.pdbx_description
1 polymer ?
#
loop_
_entity_poly.entity_id
_entity_poly.type
_entity_poly.pdbx_seq_one_letter_code
_entity_poly.pdbx_strand_id
1 'polypeptide(L)'
;MKIAFFTETFLPKVDGIVTRLTKTIDNLVQNGDEVVVFCPEGCPTEYKGAKIIGVAAMPLPLYPELKLGLPGPAVSDALENFKPDLIHVVNPAVLGLGGIWLAKSNNIPLIASYHTHLPKYLEHYGMGMLEPLLWELLKAAHNQALL
;
A
#
# COMPACT_ATOMS: atom_id res chain seq x y z
N MET A 1 -14.10 9.53 -9.90
CA MET A 1 -13.57 8.15 -9.69
C MET A 1 -13.22 7.97 -8.22
N LYS A 2 -13.41 6.79 -7.70
CA LYS A 2 -13.04 6.45 -6.33
C LYS A 2 -11.80 5.57 -6.37
N ILE A 3 -10.73 5.99 -5.70
CA ILE A 3 -9.44 5.32 -5.74
C ILE A 3 -9.00 4.96 -4.32
N ALA A 4 -8.64 3.69 -4.12
CA ALA A 4 -8.09 3.21 -2.86
C ALA A 4 -6.59 2.93 -3.03
N PHE A 5 -5.77 3.58 -2.21
CA PHE A 5 -4.33 3.34 -2.17
C PHE A 5 -3.98 2.42 -1.01
N PHE A 6 -3.09 1.48 -1.26
CA PHE A 6 -2.47 0.65 -0.23
C PHE A 6 -0.98 0.94 -0.23
N THR A 7 -0.47 1.45 0.88
CA THR A 7 0.95 1.81 0.99
C THR A 7 1.50 1.39 2.36
N GLU A 8 2.75 0.92 2.38
CA GLU A 8 3.43 0.56 3.63
C GLU A 8 4.02 1.79 4.33
N THR A 9 4.10 2.93 3.64
CA THR A 9 4.65 4.16 4.22
C THR A 9 3.74 5.34 3.91
N PHE A 10 3.53 6.19 4.92
CA PHE A 10 2.78 7.43 4.75
C PHE A 10 3.18 8.43 5.82
N LEU A 11 2.62 9.63 5.76
CA LEU A 11 2.86 10.66 6.77
C LEU A 11 2.62 10.11 8.18
N PRO A 12 3.33 10.55 9.21
CA PRO A 12 4.27 11.68 9.22
C PRO A 12 5.66 11.38 8.67
N LYS A 13 5.94 10.15 8.27
CA LYS A 13 7.21 9.82 7.65
C LYS A 13 7.32 10.52 6.30
N VAL A 14 8.47 11.14 6.01
CA VAL A 14 8.72 11.82 4.75
C VAL A 14 9.88 11.14 4.03
N ASP A 15 9.60 10.59 2.85
CA ASP A 15 10.58 10.00 1.95
C ASP A 15 10.12 10.23 0.50
N GLY A 16 10.86 9.73 -0.47
CA GLY A 16 10.53 9.90 -1.88
C GLY A 16 9.18 9.30 -2.26
N ILE A 17 8.82 8.16 -1.68
CA ILE A 17 7.55 7.49 -1.93
C ILE A 17 6.39 8.33 -1.38
N VAL A 18 6.49 8.75 -0.13
CA VAL A 18 5.45 9.58 0.51
C VAL A 18 5.29 10.91 -0.22
N THR A 19 6.39 11.54 -0.63
CA THR A 19 6.35 12.80 -1.37
C THR A 19 5.60 12.64 -2.70
N ARG A 20 5.87 11.59 -3.45
CA ARG A 20 5.17 11.30 -4.70
C ARG A 20 3.71 10.99 -4.48
N LEU A 21 3.42 10.16 -3.49
CA LEU A 21 2.06 9.75 -3.18
C LEU A 21 1.20 10.93 -2.76
N THR A 22 1.71 11.81 -1.90
CA THR A 22 0.97 12.97 -1.45
C THR A 22 0.68 13.95 -2.59
N LYS A 23 1.61 14.13 -3.52
CA LYS A 23 1.37 14.95 -4.71
C LYS A 23 0.31 14.32 -5.61
N THR A 24 0.34 13.02 -5.79
CA THR A 24 -0.65 12.30 -6.59
C THR A 24 -2.04 12.44 -5.96
N ILE A 25 -2.15 12.26 -4.66
CA ILE A 25 -3.41 12.41 -3.93
C ILE A 25 -3.95 13.83 -4.08
N ASP A 26 -3.09 14.83 -3.91
CA ASP A 26 -3.47 16.24 -4.04
C ASP A 26 -4.07 16.52 -5.43
N ASN A 27 -3.42 16.04 -6.48
CA ASN A 27 -3.91 16.20 -7.84
C ASN A 27 -5.26 15.50 -8.07
N LEU A 28 -5.41 14.29 -7.56
CA LEU A 28 -6.65 13.52 -7.71
C LEU A 28 -7.82 14.22 -7.00
N VAL A 29 -7.60 14.68 -5.79
CA VAL A 29 -8.63 15.38 -5.03
C VAL A 29 -9.01 16.69 -5.70
N GLN A 30 -8.04 17.44 -6.22
CA GLN A 30 -8.30 18.67 -6.95
C GLN A 30 -9.12 18.42 -8.22
N ASN A 31 -8.96 17.26 -8.83
CA ASN A 31 -9.72 16.88 -10.03
C ASN A 31 -11.11 16.31 -9.70
N GLY A 32 -11.50 16.28 -8.44
CA GLY A 32 -12.82 15.81 -8.02
C GLY A 32 -12.90 14.32 -7.71
N ASP A 33 -11.77 13.59 -7.72
CA ASP A 33 -11.74 12.18 -7.37
C ASP A 33 -11.80 11.99 -5.85
N GLU A 34 -12.46 10.92 -5.43
CA GLU A 34 -12.49 10.53 -4.01
C GLU A 34 -11.35 9.55 -3.75
N VAL A 35 -10.59 9.79 -2.67
CA VAL A 35 -9.41 9.00 -2.35
C VAL A 35 -9.47 8.50 -0.91
N VAL A 36 -9.17 7.22 -0.72
CA VAL A 36 -8.89 6.63 0.58
C VAL A 36 -7.49 6.00 0.55
N VAL A 37 -6.76 6.13 1.65
CA VAL A 37 -5.42 5.56 1.79
C VAL A 37 -5.39 4.60 2.97
N PHE A 38 -4.98 3.36 2.72
CA PHE A 38 -4.70 2.39 3.77
C PHE A 38 -3.21 2.34 4.01
N CYS A 39 -2.78 2.61 5.24
CA CYS A 39 -1.37 2.67 5.61
C CYS A 39 -1.20 2.18 7.05
N PRO A 40 0.03 1.88 7.50
CA PRO A 40 0.25 1.49 8.89
C PRO A 40 -0.20 2.57 9.85
N GLU A 41 -0.71 2.16 10.99
CA GLU A 41 -1.18 3.07 12.05
C GLU A 41 -0.13 4.08 12.50
N GLY A 42 -0.57 5.19 13.08
CA GLY A 42 0.30 6.31 13.43
C GLY A 42 0.28 7.44 12.40
N CYS A 43 -0.54 7.30 11.37
CA CYS A 43 -0.72 8.31 10.32
C CYS A 43 -1.85 9.28 10.69
N PRO A 44 -1.93 10.46 10.03
CA PRO A 44 -3.07 11.34 10.17
C PRO A 44 -4.34 10.66 9.66
N THR A 45 -5.51 11.17 10.06
CA THR A 45 -6.81 10.61 9.63
C THR A 45 -7.30 11.20 8.32
N GLU A 46 -6.69 12.29 7.88
CA GLU A 46 -7.06 12.99 6.66
C GLU A 46 -5.85 13.67 6.05
N TYR A 47 -5.84 13.80 4.73
CA TYR A 47 -4.85 14.59 3.99
C TYR A 47 -5.52 15.27 2.81
N LYS A 48 -5.67 16.60 2.90
CA LYS A 48 -6.22 17.46 1.81
C LYS A 48 -7.50 16.90 1.17
N GLY A 49 -8.40 16.38 1.97
CA GLY A 49 -9.67 15.83 1.49
C GLY A 49 -9.66 14.32 1.26
N ALA A 50 -8.51 13.67 1.26
CA ALA A 50 -8.42 12.22 1.21
C ALA A 50 -8.57 11.63 2.62
N LYS A 51 -9.34 10.54 2.73
CA LYS A 51 -9.50 9.83 4.00
C LYS A 51 -8.32 8.88 4.19
N ILE A 52 -7.70 8.93 5.35
CA ILE A 52 -6.57 8.08 5.68
C ILE A 52 -7.01 7.09 6.76
N ILE A 53 -6.81 5.80 6.49
CA ILE A 53 -7.17 4.72 7.42
C ILE A 53 -5.89 4.03 7.87
N GLY A 54 -5.57 4.17 9.16
CA GLY A 54 -4.45 3.48 9.78
C GLY A 54 -4.79 2.02 10.03
N VAL A 55 -3.93 1.12 9.61
CA VAL A 55 -4.09 -0.32 9.77
C VAL A 55 -3.12 -0.79 10.86
N ALA A 56 -3.58 -1.71 11.70
CA ALA A 56 -2.71 -2.31 12.72
C ALA A 56 -1.41 -2.79 12.08
N ALA A 57 -0.28 -2.41 12.66
CA ALA A 57 1.04 -2.69 12.10
C ALA A 57 1.92 -3.41 13.11
N MET A 58 2.79 -4.28 12.60
CA MET A 58 3.75 -5.01 13.40
C MET A 58 5.16 -4.57 13.01
N PRO A 59 6.00 -4.12 13.95
CA PRO A 59 7.39 -3.84 13.66
C PRO A 59 8.15 -5.14 13.41
N LEU A 60 9.14 -5.10 12.51
CA LEU A 60 10.02 -6.24 12.32
C LEU A 60 10.92 -6.39 13.55
N PRO A 61 11.09 -7.62 14.09
CA PRO A 61 11.87 -7.83 15.30
C PRO A 61 13.32 -7.29 15.24
N LEU A 62 13.95 -7.40 14.06
CA LEU A 62 15.33 -6.94 13.85
C LEU A 62 15.40 -5.46 13.45
N TYR A 63 14.31 -4.90 12.96
CA TYR A 63 14.25 -3.54 12.45
C TYR A 63 12.92 -2.90 12.88
N PRO A 64 12.83 -2.44 14.14
CA PRO A 64 11.57 -1.90 14.67
C PRO A 64 11.05 -0.67 13.92
N GLU A 65 11.91 0.02 13.19
CA GLU A 65 11.52 1.17 12.37
C GLU A 65 10.73 0.78 11.12
N LEU A 66 10.80 -0.49 10.72
CA LEU A 66 10.02 -1.01 9.59
C LEU A 66 8.73 -1.64 10.11
N LYS A 67 7.61 -0.98 9.84
CA LYS A 67 6.29 -1.45 10.23
C LYS A 67 5.59 -2.06 9.04
N LEU A 68 5.06 -3.27 9.20
CA LEU A 68 4.27 -3.93 8.18
C LEU A 68 2.79 -3.86 8.56
N GLY A 69 1.98 -3.26 7.71
CA GLY A 69 0.53 -3.20 7.91
C GLY A 69 -0.09 -4.59 7.75
N LEU A 70 -0.99 -4.94 8.66
CA LEU A 70 -1.66 -6.24 8.64
C LEU A 70 -3.08 -6.06 8.08
N PRO A 71 -3.36 -6.53 6.84
CA PRO A 71 -4.72 -6.47 6.32
C PRO A 71 -5.64 -7.35 7.16
N GLY A 72 -6.77 -6.80 7.56
CA GLY A 72 -7.72 -7.51 8.41
C GLY A 72 -9.17 -7.17 8.03
N PRO A 73 -10.14 -7.68 8.81
CA PRO A 73 -11.57 -7.43 8.52
C PRO A 73 -11.92 -5.94 8.43
N ALA A 74 -11.27 -5.10 9.22
CA ALA A 74 -11.53 -3.66 9.19
C ALA A 74 -11.17 -3.03 7.84
N VAL A 75 -10.09 -3.51 7.20
CA VAL A 75 -9.70 -3.05 5.86
C VAL A 75 -10.75 -3.48 4.84
N SER A 76 -11.17 -4.73 4.90
CA SER A 76 -12.20 -5.27 4.01
C SER A 76 -13.51 -4.50 4.13
N ASP A 77 -13.97 -4.26 5.36
CA ASP A 77 -15.20 -3.52 5.62
C ASP A 77 -15.13 -2.08 5.12
N ALA A 78 -14.00 -1.40 5.37
CA ALA A 78 -13.80 -0.04 4.90
C ALA A 78 -13.79 0.04 3.36
N LEU A 79 -13.19 -0.94 2.72
CA LEU A 79 -13.16 -1.02 1.27
C LEU A 79 -14.56 -1.26 0.69
N GLU A 80 -15.32 -2.15 1.29
CA GLU A 80 -16.70 -2.41 0.88
C GLU A 80 -17.58 -1.17 1.01
N ASN A 81 -17.40 -0.40 2.08
CA ASN A 81 -18.15 0.84 2.28
C ASN A 81 -17.73 1.93 1.30
N PHE A 82 -16.46 2.00 0.96
CA PHE A 82 -15.94 2.99 0.02
C PHE A 82 -16.30 2.67 -1.42
N LYS A 83 -16.30 1.40 -1.80
CA LYS A 83 -16.58 0.91 -3.17
C LYS A 83 -15.68 1.57 -4.21
N PRO A 84 -14.37 1.34 -4.16
CA PRO A 84 -13.46 1.97 -5.10
C PRO A 84 -13.64 1.48 -6.53
N ASP A 85 -13.40 2.38 -7.47
CA ASP A 85 -13.34 2.04 -8.90
C ASP A 85 -11.98 1.49 -9.29
N LEU A 86 -10.95 1.80 -8.50
CA LEU A 86 -9.57 1.42 -8.76
C LEU A 86 -8.83 1.22 -7.44
N ILE A 87 -8.00 0.19 -7.38
CA ILE A 87 -7.06 -0.02 -6.28
C ILE A 87 -5.65 0.20 -6.81
N HIS A 88 -4.88 1.04 -6.13
CA HIS A 88 -3.48 1.31 -6.45
C HIS A 88 -2.62 0.86 -5.27
N VAL A 89 -1.81 -0.17 -5.51
CA VAL A 89 -0.88 -0.69 -4.51
C VAL A 89 0.50 -0.08 -4.75
N VAL A 90 1.02 0.58 -3.72
CA VAL A 90 2.31 1.26 -3.76
C VAL A 90 3.32 0.41 -2.99
N ASN A 91 4.34 -0.09 -3.67
CA ASN A 91 5.34 -1.00 -3.10
C ASN A 91 4.71 -2.21 -2.41
N PRO A 92 4.29 -3.24 -3.19
CA PRO A 92 3.64 -4.41 -2.61
C PRO A 92 4.51 -5.09 -1.53
N ALA A 93 4.01 -5.10 -0.30
CA ALA A 93 4.53 -5.85 0.81
C ALA A 93 3.33 -6.51 1.48
N VAL A 94 3.27 -6.63 2.79
CA VAL A 94 2.16 -7.34 3.45
C VAL A 94 0.82 -6.67 3.19
N LEU A 95 0.72 -5.36 3.46
CA LEU A 95 -0.51 -4.60 3.23
C LEU A 95 -0.84 -4.51 1.74
N GLY A 96 0.18 -4.31 0.90
CA GLY A 96 0.01 -4.27 -0.54
C GLY A 96 -0.51 -5.58 -1.12
N LEU A 97 -0.01 -6.72 -0.64
CA LEU A 97 -0.51 -8.03 -1.05
C LEU A 97 -1.98 -8.21 -0.65
N GLY A 98 -2.36 -7.70 0.52
CA GLY A 98 -3.76 -7.67 0.94
C GLY A 98 -4.62 -6.86 -0.02
N GLY A 99 -4.14 -5.71 -0.47
CA GLY A 99 -4.81 -4.88 -1.46
C GLY A 99 -4.99 -5.59 -2.80
N ILE A 100 -3.97 -6.29 -3.25
CA ILE A 100 -4.03 -7.09 -4.48
C ILE A 100 -5.08 -8.19 -4.36
N TRP A 101 -5.09 -8.91 -3.24
CA TRP A 101 -6.07 -9.95 -3.00
C TRP A 101 -7.50 -9.39 -3.00
N LEU A 102 -7.72 -8.26 -2.35
CA LEU A 102 -9.03 -7.60 -2.31
C LEU A 102 -9.47 -7.14 -3.69
N ALA A 103 -8.57 -6.58 -4.48
CA ALA A 103 -8.87 -6.16 -5.84
C ALA A 103 -9.32 -7.35 -6.68
N LYS A 104 -8.58 -8.45 -6.61
CA LYS A 104 -8.90 -9.65 -7.36
C LYS A 104 -10.22 -10.29 -6.89
N SER A 105 -10.43 -10.37 -5.58
CA SER A 105 -11.62 -10.99 -4.99
C SER A 105 -12.89 -10.21 -5.32
N ASN A 106 -12.79 -8.89 -5.49
CA ASN A 106 -13.93 -8.02 -5.76
C ASN A 106 -14.00 -7.55 -7.22
N ASN A 107 -13.15 -8.08 -8.08
CA ASN A 107 -13.07 -7.71 -9.50
C ASN A 107 -12.86 -6.20 -9.71
N ILE A 108 -12.02 -5.60 -8.88
CA ILE A 108 -11.68 -4.17 -8.99
C ILE A 108 -10.38 -4.02 -9.78
N PRO A 109 -10.33 -3.10 -10.75
CA PRO A 109 -9.10 -2.83 -11.50
C PRO A 109 -7.93 -2.49 -10.56
N LEU A 110 -6.75 -2.99 -10.86
CA LEU A 110 -5.57 -2.88 -10.01
C LEU A 110 -4.40 -2.26 -10.76
N ILE A 111 -3.77 -1.28 -10.12
CA ILE A 111 -2.46 -0.75 -10.53
C ILE A 111 -1.48 -1.06 -9.39
N ALA A 112 -0.30 -1.55 -9.74
CA ALA A 112 0.76 -1.76 -8.78
C ALA A 112 1.99 -0.97 -9.21
N SER A 113 2.54 -0.18 -8.30
CA SER A 113 3.77 0.57 -8.54
C SER A 113 4.88 0.06 -7.62
N TYR A 114 6.09 0.02 -8.15
CA TYR A 114 7.24 -0.53 -7.47
C TYR A 114 8.32 0.55 -7.39
N HIS A 115 8.54 1.10 -6.20
CA HIS A 115 9.44 2.22 -5.97
C HIS A 115 10.71 1.85 -5.20
N THR A 116 10.73 0.66 -4.56
CA THR A 116 11.84 0.20 -3.75
C THR A 116 12.24 -1.20 -4.17
N HIS A 117 13.54 -1.47 -4.27
CA HIS A 117 14.04 -2.80 -4.59
C HIS A 117 14.07 -3.65 -3.33
N LEU A 118 12.90 -4.09 -2.89
CA LEU A 118 12.70 -4.79 -1.64
C LEU A 118 13.57 -6.04 -1.47
N PRO A 119 13.75 -6.92 -2.51
CA PRO A 119 14.64 -8.07 -2.37
C PRO A 119 16.07 -7.69 -2.02
N LYS A 120 16.64 -6.66 -2.64
CA LYS A 120 17.98 -6.17 -2.31
C LYS A 120 18.05 -5.56 -0.92
N TYR A 121 16.98 -4.92 -0.51
CA TYR A 121 16.87 -4.34 0.82
C TYR A 121 16.96 -5.43 1.89
N LEU A 122 16.26 -6.55 1.69
CA LEU A 122 16.31 -7.70 2.59
C LEU A 122 17.70 -8.33 2.61
N GLU A 123 18.37 -8.44 1.47
CA GLU A 123 19.75 -8.94 1.38
C GLU A 123 20.68 -8.08 2.23
N HIS A 124 20.54 -6.76 2.12
CA HIS A 124 21.34 -5.81 2.90
C HIS A 124 21.19 -6.04 4.41
N TYR A 125 20.01 -6.47 4.85
CA TYR A 125 19.74 -6.75 6.26
C TYR A 125 19.99 -8.22 6.65
N GLY A 126 20.69 -8.99 5.81
CA GLY A 126 21.00 -10.38 6.11
C GLY A 126 19.85 -11.35 5.93
N MET A 127 18.81 -10.95 5.22
CA MET A 127 17.64 -11.77 4.95
C MET A 127 17.61 -12.27 3.50
N GLY A 128 18.79 -12.33 2.86
CA GLY A 128 18.91 -12.72 1.45
C GLY A 128 18.39 -14.10 1.11
N MET A 129 18.29 -15.01 2.09
CA MET A 129 17.73 -16.33 1.89
C MET A 129 16.27 -16.31 1.44
N LEU A 130 15.56 -15.22 1.78
CA LEU A 130 14.16 -15.04 1.41
C LEU A 130 14.00 -14.34 0.05
N GLU A 131 15.09 -13.84 -0.52
CA GLU A 131 15.05 -13.07 -1.77
C GLU A 131 14.36 -13.81 -2.91
N PRO A 132 14.71 -15.10 -3.22
CA PRO A 132 14.02 -15.81 -4.31
C PRO A 132 12.52 -15.94 -4.09
N LEU A 133 12.09 -16.22 -2.86
CA LEU A 133 10.67 -16.31 -2.54
C LEU A 133 9.98 -14.96 -2.72
N LEU A 134 10.62 -13.88 -2.27
CA LEU A 134 10.07 -12.54 -2.40
C LEU A 134 9.94 -12.15 -3.88
N TRP A 135 10.95 -12.46 -4.72
CA TRP A 135 10.87 -12.21 -6.16
C TRP A 135 9.69 -12.91 -6.80
N GLU A 136 9.46 -14.18 -6.44
CA GLU A 136 8.30 -14.92 -6.97
C GLU A 136 6.97 -14.28 -6.54
N LEU A 137 6.87 -13.84 -5.28
CA LEU A 137 5.68 -13.15 -4.79
C LEU A 137 5.47 -11.83 -5.52
N LEU A 138 6.52 -11.05 -5.73
CA LEU A 138 6.43 -9.77 -6.44
C LEU A 138 6.03 -9.97 -7.91
N LYS A 139 6.59 -10.98 -8.57
CA LYS A 139 6.20 -11.31 -9.95
C LYS A 139 4.73 -11.68 -10.02
N ALA A 140 4.26 -12.54 -9.11
CA ALA A 140 2.87 -12.93 -9.07
C ALA A 140 1.96 -11.72 -8.82
N ALA A 141 2.36 -10.82 -7.92
CA ALA A 141 1.62 -9.59 -7.63
C ALA A 141 1.53 -8.69 -8.87
N HIS A 142 2.65 -8.45 -9.54
CA HIS A 142 2.67 -7.61 -10.74
C HIS A 142 1.88 -8.21 -11.89
N ASN A 143 1.86 -9.53 -12.01
CA ASN A 143 1.07 -10.20 -13.05
C ASN A 143 -0.45 -10.06 -12.85
N GLN A 144 -0.89 -9.67 -11.65
CA GLN A 144 -2.30 -9.39 -11.38
C GLN A 144 -2.68 -7.95 -11.69
N ALA A 145 -1.71 -7.07 -11.89
CA ALA A 145 -1.93 -5.65 -12.13
C ALA A 145 -2.22 -5.37 -13.61
N LEU A 146 -2.95 -4.28 -13.87
CA LEU A 146 -3.21 -3.79 -15.22
C LEU A 146 -1.97 -3.12 -15.82
N LEU A 147 -1.14 -2.55 -14.99
CA LEU A 147 0.08 -1.83 -15.37
C LEU A 147 1.25 -2.25 -14.52
#